data_a2dbf108d5e1ba373aae08471c1544a1
#
_entry.id   a2dbf108d5e1ba373aae08471c1544a1
#
_cell.length_a   1.000
_cell.length_b   1.000
_cell.length_c   1.000
_cell.angle_alpha   90.00
_cell.angle_beta   90.00
_cell.angle_gamma   90.00
#
_symmetry.space_group_name_H-M   'P 1'
#
loop_
_entity.id
_entity.type
_entity.pdbx_description
1 polymer ?
#
loop_
_entity_poly.entity_id
_entity_poly.type
_entity_poly.pdbx_seq_one_letter_code
_entity_poly.pdbx_strand_id
1 'polypeptide(L)'
;MRTLFPLLLLCLACGAARAERLEIGLSAETIGITSSFDGTRVTVFGTIENPEDLVLERGGYDVVVTLTGPSDEVVVRRKARVLGIWVNGASQRFAGVPLSYAVSATRPLDEIAGADDLSLLQIGTANLLFAPRGAVSAERDDFARSLKRLKRTRGLYSEAASTVFLSPTLFRATVPVPANVPIGRHVAQAFLFRDGRYIGSSTAELTVQKTGFEQVTYDFAHRYGLLYGLVAVLVAVLTGWLASVAFRRD
;
A
#
# COMPACT_ATOMS: atom_id res chain seq x y z
N MET A 1 28.79 46.31 35.10
CA MET A 1 27.69 45.31 35.12
C MET A 1 26.40 45.77 34.44
N ARG A 2 26.40 46.65 33.43
CA ARG A 2 25.18 47.22 32.79
C ARG A 2 24.98 46.83 31.30
N THR A 3 25.87 46.03 30.73
CA THR A 3 25.84 45.69 29.29
C THR A 3 25.47 44.22 28.96
N LEU A 4 25.24 43.35 29.96
CA LEU A 4 24.87 41.94 29.78
C LEU A 4 23.36 41.69 29.65
N PHE A 5 22.52 42.66 30.01
CA PHE A 5 21.06 42.51 30.00
C PHE A 5 20.43 42.55 28.60
N PRO A 6 20.89 43.37 27.64
CA PRO A 6 20.31 43.35 26.28
C PRO A 6 20.70 42.12 25.47
N LEU A 7 21.83 41.47 25.78
CA LEU A 7 22.24 40.24 25.06
C LEU A 7 21.40 39.03 25.45
N LEU A 8 20.91 38.97 26.69
CA LEU A 8 20.04 37.89 27.16
C LEU A 8 18.63 37.98 26.56
N LEU A 9 18.14 39.18 26.27
CA LEU A 9 16.83 39.40 25.70
C LEU A 9 16.76 39.03 24.20
N LEU A 10 17.90 39.10 23.48
CA LEU A 10 18.00 38.75 22.07
C LEU A 10 17.93 37.22 21.85
N CYS A 11 18.37 36.41 22.82
CA CYS A 11 18.29 34.93 22.73
C CYS A 11 16.89 34.36 22.99
N LEU A 12 15.96 35.11 23.61
CA LEU A 12 14.58 34.65 23.83
C LEU A 12 13.64 34.86 22.62
N ALA A 13 14.08 35.61 21.61
CA ALA A 13 13.31 35.88 20.41
C ALA A 13 13.47 34.79 19.31
N CYS A 14 14.11 33.65 19.62
CA CYS A 14 14.10 32.50 18.74
C CYS A 14 12.71 31.86 18.81
N GLY A 15 11.74 32.48 18.13
CA GLY A 15 10.40 31.91 17.93
C GLY A 15 10.58 30.53 17.37
N ALA A 16 10.00 29.51 18.01
CA ALA A 16 9.97 28.16 17.52
C ALA A 16 9.33 28.19 16.13
N ALA A 17 10.14 28.14 15.08
CA ALA A 17 9.65 27.92 13.72
C ALA A 17 8.92 26.56 13.76
N ARG A 18 7.58 26.61 13.73
CA ARG A 18 6.79 25.39 13.64
C ARG A 18 7.00 24.83 12.23
N ALA A 19 7.69 23.69 12.17
CA ALA A 19 7.88 22.99 10.92
C ALA A 19 6.51 22.53 10.37
N GLU A 20 6.36 22.60 9.07
CA GLU A 20 5.23 22.01 8.35
C GLU A 20 5.14 20.53 8.68
N ARG A 21 3.95 20.06 8.95
CA ARG A 21 3.67 18.65 9.27
C ARG A 21 2.54 18.12 8.40
N LEU A 22 2.68 16.89 7.98
CA LEU A 22 1.65 16.17 7.25
C LEU A 22 0.99 15.16 8.18
N GLU A 23 -0.34 15.17 8.25
CA GLU A 23 -1.12 14.14 8.94
C GLU A 23 -2.04 13.44 7.97
N ILE A 24 -2.19 12.10 8.09
CA ILE A 24 -3.05 11.31 7.22
C ILE A 24 -3.93 10.35 8.00
N GLY A 25 -5.08 10.02 7.40
CA GLY A 25 -6.01 8.99 7.83
C GLY A 25 -6.55 8.21 6.64
N LEU A 26 -7.02 7.00 6.89
CA LEU A 26 -7.58 6.12 5.87
C LEU A 26 -9.10 6.03 6.02
N SER A 27 -9.82 5.88 4.89
CA SER A 27 -11.26 5.62 4.89
C SER A 27 -11.64 4.26 5.50
N ALA A 28 -10.69 3.33 5.56
CA ALA A 28 -10.82 2.03 6.18
C ALA A 28 -9.45 1.53 6.64
N GLU A 29 -9.37 0.96 7.83
CA GLU A 29 -8.16 0.34 8.37
C GLU A 29 -8.06 -1.15 7.99
N THR A 30 -9.17 -1.74 7.55
CA THR A 30 -9.23 -3.15 7.17
C THR A 30 -10.05 -3.34 5.90
N ILE A 31 -9.52 -4.13 4.97
CA ILE A 31 -10.23 -4.59 3.77
C ILE A 31 -10.43 -6.10 3.89
N GLY A 32 -11.70 -6.52 3.82
CA GLY A 32 -12.08 -7.92 3.77
C GLY A 32 -12.16 -8.43 2.33
N ILE A 33 -11.39 -9.48 2.01
CA ILE A 33 -11.48 -10.18 0.73
C ILE A 33 -12.42 -11.35 0.87
N THR A 34 -13.53 -11.31 0.14
CA THR A 34 -14.48 -12.41 -0.02
C THR A 34 -14.26 -13.15 -1.35
N SER A 35 -14.94 -14.24 -1.58
CA SER A 35 -14.90 -14.96 -2.86
C SER A 35 -15.42 -14.14 -4.06
N SER A 36 -16.24 -13.11 -3.79
CA SER A 36 -16.77 -12.17 -4.79
C SER A 36 -16.03 -10.83 -4.86
N PHE A 37 -14.85 -10.74 -4.23
CA PHE A 37 -14.08 -9.49 -4.23
C PHE A 37 -13.48 -9.23 -5.62
N ASP A 38 -13.89 -8.14 -6.24
CA ASP A 38 -13.45 -7.68 -7.57
C ASP A 38 -12.50 -6.47 -7.52
N GLY A 39 -12.05 -6.09 -6.31
CA GLY A 39 -11.23 -4.92 -6.03
C GLY A 39 -12.03 -3.82 -5.34
N THR A 40 -11.31 -2.82 -4.83
CA THR A 40 -11.90 -1.65 -4.17
C THR A 40 -11.00 -0.44 -4.33
N ARG A 41 -11.41 0.69 -3.75
CA ARG A 41 -10.58 1.89 -3.64
C ARG A 41 -10.49 2.31 -2.18
N VAL A 42 -9.27 2.62 -1.75
CA VAL A 42 -9.03 3.22 -0.45
C VAL A 42 -8.82 4.71 -0.64
N THR A 43 -9.49 5.49 0.18
CA THR A 43 -9.28 6.93 0.21
C THR A 43 -8.36 7.27 1.38
N VAL A 44 -7.29 7.99 1.08
CA VAL A 44 -6.39 8.59 2.06
C VAL A 44 -6.74 10.06 2.14
N PHE A 45 -7.10 10.52 3.32
CA PHE A 45 -7.28 11.93 3.62
C PHE A 45 -6.07 12.42 4.39
N GLY A 46 -5.71 13.67 4.19
CA GLY A 46 -4.65 14.26 4.99
C GLY A 46 -4.70 15.77 5.00
N THR A 47 -4.07 16.32 6.00
CA THR A 47 -3.98 17.77 6.20
C THR A 47 -2.54 18.22 6.38
N ILE A 48 -2.24 19.41 5.88
CA ILE A 48 -0.97 20.10 6.11
C ILE A 48 -1.16 21.00 7.31
N GLU A 49 -0.42 20.75 8.39
CA GLU A 49 -0.38 21.57 9.57
C GLU A 49 0.75 22.61 9.47
N ASN A 50 0.50 23.79 10.00
CA ASN A 50 1.42 24.93 9.97
C ASN A 50 1.96 25.24 8.56
N PRO A 51 1.09 25.32 7.53
CA PRO A 51 1.53 25.62 6.17
C PRO A 51 2.10 27.05 6.10
N GLU A 52 2.97 27.29 5.15
CA GLU A 52 3.45 28.64 4.84
C GLU A 52 2.42 29.37 3.95
N ASP A 53 1.90 30.51 4.45
CA ASP A 53 0.80 31.25 3.77
C ASP A 53 1.14 31.63 2.33
N LEU A 54 2.37 32.10 2.08
CA LEU A 54 2.84 32.46 0.74
C LEU A 54 2.88 31.26 -0.24
N VAL A 55 3.07 30.06 0.27
CA VAL A 55 3.07 28.82 -0.52
C VAL A 55 1.65 28.38 -0.80
N LEU A 56 0.75 28.49 0.17
CA LEU A 56 -0.68 28.23 -0.02
C LEU A 56 -1.29 29.10 -1.11
N GLU A 57 -1.02 30.41 -1.07
CA GLU A 57 -1.57 31.36 -2.05
C GLU A 57 -1.12 31.04 -3.49
N ARG A 58 0.09 30.51 -3.66
CA ARG A 58 0.63 30.13 -4.97
C ARG A 58 0.31 28.71 -5.41
N GLY A 59 -0.31 27.90 -4.52
CA GLY A 59 -0.56 26.49 -4.80
C GLY A 59 0.73 25.66 -4.93
N GLY A 60 1.77 26.02 -4.16
CA GLY A 60 3.10 25.42 -4.26
C GLY A 60 3.28 24.09 -3.51
N TYR A 61 2.21 23.53 -2.94
CA TYR A 61 2.25 22.20 -2.30
C TYR A 61 1.82 21.11 -3.25
N ASP A 62 2.57 20.03 -3.27
CA ASP A 62 2.23 18.78 -3.91
C ASP A 62 2.23 17.64 -2.92
N VAL A 63 1.34 16.67 -3.14
CA VAL A 63 1.23 15.48 -2.31
C VAL A 63 1.32 14.24 -3.18
N VAL A 64 2.18 13.32 -2.77
CA VAL A 64 2.26 11.98 -3.35
C VAL A 64 1.91 10.97 -2.27
N VAL A 65 0.95 10.12 -2.54
CA VAL A 65 0.54 9.02 -1.65
C VAL A 65 0.93 7.71 -2.28
N THR A 66 1.65 6.89 -1.53
CA THR A 66 1.98 5.51 -1.92
C THR A 66 1.22 4.53 -1.03
N LEU A 67 0.77 3.43 -1.60
CA LEU A 67 0.25 2.28 -0.85
C LEU A 67 1.12 1.07 -1.18
N THR A 68 1.91 0.64 -0.21
CA THR A 68 2.87 -0.45 -0.33
C THR A 68 2.36 -1.68 0.40
N GLY A 69 2.19 -2.78 -0.30
CA GLY A 69 1.79 -4.06 0.29
C GLY A 69 2.93 -4.81 0.96
N PRO A 70 2.65 -5.99 1.51
CA PRO A 70 3.67 -6.84 2.12
C PRO A 70 4.78 -7.14 1.13
N SER A 71 6.01 -7.24 1.62
CA SER A 71 7.19 -7.55 0.81
C SER A 71 7.57 -9.02 0.95
N ASP A 72 8.08 -9.61 -0.13
CA ASP A 72 8.48 -11.00 -0.17
C ASP A 72 9.73 -11.20 -1.05
N GLU A 73 10.28 -12.42 -1.01
CA GLU A 73 11.32 -12.85 -1.94
C GLU A 73 10.69 -13.33 -3.25
N VAL A 74 11.16 -12.78 -4.37
CA VAL A 74 10.64 -13.11 -5.70
C VAL A 74 11.75 -13.64 -6.58
N VAL A 75 11.51 -14.79 -7.24
CA VAL A 75 12.40 -15.37 -8.25
C VAL A 75 11.88 -15.05 -9.64
N VAL A 76 12.66 -14.31 -10.42
CA VAL A 76 12.37 -14.04 -11.83
C VAL A 76 13.20 -15.00 -12.69
N ARG A 77 12.53 -15.67 -13.62
CA ARG A 77 13.17 -16.64 -14.54
C ARG A 77 12.92 -16.23 -15.98
N ARG A 78 13.96 -16.38 -16.82
CA ARG A 78 13.81 -16.23 -18.27
C ARG A 78 13.51 -17.59 -18.88
N LYS A 79 12.46 -17.64 -19.69
CA LYS A 79 12.23 -18.81 -20.55
C LYS A 79 13.18 -18.76 -21.74
N ALA A 80 13.86 -19.87 -22.02
CA ALA A 80 14.69 -20.08 -23.19
C ALA A 80 14.14 -21.24 -24.02
N ARG A 81 14.25 -21.16 -25.35
CA ARG A 81 13.86 -22.24 -26.22
C ARG A 81 15.08 -23.10 -26.53
N VAL A 82 15.09 -24.36 -26.07
CA VAL A 82 16.15 -25.32 -26.32
C VAL A 82 15.54 -26.50 -27.07
N LEU A 83 16.05 -26.81 -28.26
CA LEU A 83 15.54 -27.90 -29.12
C LEU A 83 14.02 -27.86 -29.34
N GLY A 84 13.46 -26.64 -29.46
CA GLY A 84 12.01 -26.47 -29.69
C GLY A 84 11.16 -26.43 -28.41
N ILE A 85 11.70 -26.76 -27.24
CA ILE A 85 11.01 -26.82 -25.93
C ILE A 85 11.34 -25.58 -25.10
N TRP A 86 10.33 -25.00 -24.41
CA TRP A 86 10.53 -23.90 -23.49
C TRP A 86 11.04 -24.42 -22.13
N VAL A 87 12.26 -24.04 -21.77
CA VAL A 87 12.88 -24.36 -20.48
C VAL A 87 13.13 -23.10 -19.67
N ASN A 88 13.20 -23.23 -18.34
CA ASN A 88 13.62 -22.16 -17.47
C ASN A 88 15.14 -22.02 -17.56
N GLY A 89 15.62 -20.92 -18.13
CA GLY A 89 17.04 -20.57 -18.21
C GLY A 89 17.52 -19.77 -17.00
N ALA A 90 18.23 -18.65 -17.28
CA ALA A 90 18.77 -17.77 -16.25
C ALA A 90 17.68 -17.27 -15.30
N SER A 91 18.05 -17.07 -14.04
CA SER A 91 17.15 -16.56 -13.00
C SER A 91 17.87 -15.59 -12.06
N GLN A 92 17.09 -14.67 -11.48
CA GLN A 92 17.55 -13.77 -10.43
C GLN A 92 16.54 -13.77 -9.29
N ARG A 93 17.03 -13.85 -8.05
CA ARG A 93 16.24 -13.67 -6.84
C ARG A 93 16.36 -12.23 -6.38
N PHE A 94 15.23 -11.68 -5.92
CA PHE A 94 15.14 -10.37 -5.30
C PHE A 94 14.47 -10.48 -3.94
N ALA A 95 15.03 -9.87 -2.92
CA ALA A 95 14.46 -9.76 -1.60
C ALA A 95 13.77 -8.40 -1.42
N GLY A 96 12.79 -8.35 -0.51
CA GLY A 96 12.11 -7.10 -0.17
C GLY A 96 11.26 -6.52 -1.31
N VAL A 97 10.76 -7.37 -2.21
CA VAL A 97 9.92 -6.93 -3.33
C VAL A 97 8.50 -6.68 -2.82
N PRO A 98 7.97 -5.46 -2.89
CA PRO A 98 6.56 -5.22 -2.58
C PRO A 98 5.67 -6.08 -3.47
N LEU A 99 4.75 -6.82 -2.87
CA LEU A 99 3.83 -7.66 -3.63
C LEU A 99 2.77 -6.85 -4.37
N SER A 100 2.40 -5.67 -3.83
CA SER A 100 1.60 -4.63 -4.49
C SER A 100 2.16 -3.26 -4.18
N TYR A 101 1.98 -2.30 -5.09
CA TYR A 101 2.43 -0.93 -4.95
C TYR A 101 1.57 0.00 -5.81
N ALA A 102 1.00 1.01 -5.19
CA ALA A 102 0.20 1.99 -5.90
C ALA A 102 0.63 3.40 -5.52
N VAL A 103 0.63 4.30 -6.50
CA VAL A 103 0.94 5.72 -6.31
C VAL A 103 -0.23 6.56 -6.77
N SER A 104 -0.59 7.55 -5.95
CA SER A 104 -1.54 8.60 -6.27
C SER A 104 -0.87 9.94 -6.01
N ALA A 105 -0.83 10.82 -7.00
CA ALA A 105 -0.14 12.10 -6.91
C ALA A 105 -1.06 13.26 -7.33
N THR A 106 -0.72 14.48 -6.94
CA THR A 106 -1.43 15.72 -7.35
C THR A 106 -1.18 16.04 -8.81
N ARG A 107 0.03 15.76 -9.30
CA ARG A 107 0.48 15.96 -10.69
C ARG A 107 1.37 14.79 -11.11
N PRO A 108 1.79 14.68 -12.38
CA PRO A 108 2.85 13.75 -12.79
C PRO A 108 4.09 13.87 -11.91
N LEU A 109 4.70 12.74 -11.54
CA LEU A 109 5.79 12.70 -10.55
C LEU A 109 7.00 13.54 -10.96
N ASP A 110 7.32 13.58 -12.25
CA ASP A 110 8.40 14.35 -12.86
C ASP A 110 8.18 15.87 -12.81
N GLU A 111 6.93 16.31 -12.62
CA GLU A 111 6.59 17.71 -12.37
C GLU A 111 6.63 18.09 -10.90
N ILE A 112 6.54 17.09 -9.99
CA ILE A 112 6.50 17.31 -8.54
C ILE A 112 7.91 17.43 -7.96
N ALA A 113 8.83 16.54 -8.36
CA ALA A 113 10.17 16.52 -7.78
C ALA A 113 11.21 16.01 -8.79
N GLY A 114 12.48 16.32 -8.50
CA GLY A 114 13.60 15.85 -9.30
C GLY A 114 13.75 14.32 -9.25
N ALA A 115 14.35 13.75 -10.30
CA ALA A 115 14.57 12.31 -10.41
C ALA A 115 15.39 11.74 -9.24
N ASP A 116 16.33 12.50 -8.70
CA ASP A 116 17.18 12.10 -7.58
C ASP A 116 16.36 11.95 -6.29
N ASP A 117 15.49 12.92 -5.98
CA ASP A 117 14.61 12.88 -4.81
C ASP A 117 13.60 11.73 -4.91
N LEU A 118 12.98 11.54 -6.09
CA LEU A 118 12.06 10.45 -6.33
C LEU A 118 12.73 9.08 -6.19
N SER A 119 13.98 8.96 -6.64
CA SER A 119 14.78 7.74 -6.53
C SER A 119 15.19 7.47 -5.08
N LEU A 120 15.63 8.48 -4.35
CA LEU A 120 16.02 8.38 -2.94
C LEU A 120 14.84 7.95 -2.07
N LEU A 121 13.67 8.53 -2.30
CA LEU A 121 12.43 8.21 -1.58
C LEU A 121 11.72 6.95 -2.14
N GLN A 122 12.24 6.34 -3.21
CA GLN A 122 11.65 5.20 -3.93
C GLN A 122 10.19 5.47 -4.36
N ILE A 123 9.88 6.70 -4.73
CA ILE A 123 8.56 7.11 -5.21
C ILE A 123 8.44 6.83 -6.69
N GLY A 124 7.37 6.11 -7.06
CA GLY A 124 7.13 5.66 -8.43
C GLY A 124 7.63 4.25 -8.70
N THR A 125 6.95 3.52 -9.58
CA THR A 125 7.28 2.11 -9.90
C THR A 125 8.67 1.97 -10.55
N ALA A 126 9.11 3.00 -11.26
CA ALA A 126 10.46 3.02 -11.85
C ALA A 126 11.56 3.05 -10.77
N ASN A 127 11.32 3.76 -9.68
CA ASN A 127 12.30 4.04 -8.63
C ASN A 127 12.36 2.97 -7.52
N LEU A 128 11.46 1.97 -7.53
CA LEU A 128 11.53 0.86 -6.59
C LEU A 128 12.85 0.10 -6.75
N LEU A 129 13.57 -0.09 -5.66
CA LEU A 129 14.82 -0.84 -5.63
C LEU A 129 14.55 -2.25 -5.09
N PHE A 130 15.04 -3.27 -5.82
CA PHE A 130 14.96 -4.67 -5.42
C PHE A 130 16.36 -5.17 -5.07
N ALA A 131 16.56 -5.61 -3.83
CA ALA A 131 17.84 -6.14 -3.38
C ALA A 131 18.09 -7.52 -4.02
N PRO A 132 19.17 -7.73 -4.78
CA PRO A 132 19.49 -9.05 -5.30
C PRO A 132 19.85 -9.98 -4.14
N ARG A 133 19.42 -11.25 -4.23
CA ARG A 133 19.74 -12.29 -3.25
C ARG A 133 20.43 -13.48 -3.93
N GLY A 134 21.48 -14.00 -3.30
CA GLY A 134 22.31 -15.08 -3.85
C GLY A 134 23.24 -14.60 -4.95
N ALA A 135 23.50 -15.46 -5.92
CA ALA A 135 24.35 -15.11 -7.06
C ALA A 135 23.69 -13.99 -7.89
N VAL A 136 24.46 -12.95 -8.19
CA VAL A 136 23.97 -11.79 -8.96
C VAL A 136 24.21 -12.07 -10.43
N SER A 137 23.12 -12.13 -11.19
CA SER A 137 23.19 -12.24 -12.65
C SER A 137 23.70 -10.95 -13.28
N ALA A 138 24.51 -11.07 -14.36
CA ALA A 138 24.90 -9.92 -15.18
C ALA A 138 23.68 -9.18 -15.77
N GLU A 139 22.55 -9.88 -15.92
CA GLU A 139 21.28 -9.36 -16.45
C GLU A 139 20.30 -8.92 -15.35
N ARG A 140 20.79 -8.67 -14.11
CA ARG A 140 19.97 -8.31 -12.94
C ARG A 140 18.97 -7.19 -13.23
N ASP A 141 19.40 -6.16 -13.91
CA ASP A 141 18.58 -4.98 -14.18
C ASP A 141 17.45 -5.28 -15.19
N ASP A 142 17.71 -6.19 -16.14
CA ASP A 142 16.69 -6.68 -17.07
C ASP A 142 15.64 -7.51 -16.34
N PHE A 143 16.04 -8.34 -15.39
CA PHE A 143 15.13 -9.09 -14.55
C PHE A 143 14.28 -8.16 -13.68
N ALA A 144 14.89 -7.12 -13.07
CA ALA A 144 14.17 -6.13 -12.28
C ALA A 144 13.15 -5.36 -13.12
N ARG A 145 13.53 -4.88 -14.32
CA ARG A 145 12.61 -4.21 -15.25
C ARG A 145 11.45 -5.12 -15.68
N SER A 146 11.77 -6.38 -15.97
CA SER A 146 10.76 -7.38 -16.35
C SER A 146 9.77 -7.66 -15.23
N LEU A 147 10.25 -7.74 -13.98
CA LEU A 147 9.40 -7.90 -12.80
C LEU A 147 8.45 -6.73 -12.61
N LYS A 148 8.95 -5.49 -12.67
CA LYS A 148 8.13 -4.27 -12.59
C LYS A 148 7.05 -4.26 -13.67
N ARG A 149 7.42 -4.58 -14.92
CA ARG A 149 6.46 -4.67 -16.03
C ARG A 149 5.40 -5.74 -15.80
N LEU A 150 5.78 -6.93 -15.33
CA LEU A 150 4.84 -8.01 -15.02
C LEU A 150 3.87 -7.60 -13.91
N LYS A 151 4.35 -6.95 -12.85
CA LYS A 151 3.52 -6.45 -11.76
C LYS A 151 2.52 -5.39 -12.25
N ARG A 152 2.94 -4.47 -13.13
CA ARG A 152 2.03 -3.50 -13.78
C ARG A 152 0.96 -4.19 -14.63
N THR A 153 1.35 -5.12 -15.50
CA THR A 153 0.39 -5.87 -16.33
C THR A 153 -0.64 -6.64 -15.50
N ARG A 154 -0.26 -7.08 -14.30
CA ARG A 154 -1.18 -7.74 -13.37
C ARG A 154 -2.02 -6.77 -12.52
N GLY A 155 -1.87 -5.48 -12.70
CA GLY A 155 -2.55 -4.44 -11.92
C GLY A 155 -2.05 -4.31 -10.47
N LEU A 156 -0.99 -5.03 -10.09
CA LEU A 156 -0.41 -4.98 -8.75
C LEU A 156 0.45 -3.73 -8.53
N TYR A 157 0.98 -3.14 -9.61
CA TYR A 157 1.70 -1.87 -9.60
C TYR A 157 0.95 -0.86 -10.45
N SER A 158 0.62 0.28 -9.86
CA SER A 158 -0.13 1.35 -10.54
C SER A 158 0.36 2.73 -10.14
N GLU A 159 0.23 3.67 -11.08
CA GLU A 159 0.50 5.09 -10.86
C GLU A 159 -0.64 5.91 -11.46
N ALA A 160 -1.14 6.89 -10.73
CA ALA A 160 -2.22 7.76 -11.17
C ALA A 160 -2.10 9.16 -10.57
N ALA A 161 -2.55 10.17 -11.28
CA ALA A 161 -2.77 11.50 -10.76
C ALA A 161 -4.21 11.58 -10.22
N SER A 162 -4.42 11.06 -9.01
CA SER A 162 -5.74 10.93 -8.36
C SER A 162 -5.79 11.53 -6.95
N THR A 163 -4.79 12.35 -6.61
CA THR A 163 -4.77 13.16 -5.40
C THR A 163 -5.25 14.56 -5.73
N VAL A 164 -6.21 15.06 -4.95
CA VAL A 164 -6.78 16.39 -5.14
C VAL A 164 -6.85 17.13 -3.82
N PHE A 165 -6.55 18.43 -3.84
CA PHE A 165 -6.80 19.31 -2.71
C PHE A 165 -8.31 19.67 -2.65
N LEU A 166 -8.91 19.46 -1.50
CA LEU A 166 -10.32 19.81 -1.21
C LEU A 166 -10.41 21.23 -0.60
N SER A 167 -9.36 21.63 0.09
CA SER A 167 -9.11 22.99 0.58
C SER A 167 -7.61 23.27 0.47
N PRO A 168 -7.13 24.48 0.75
CA PRO A 168 -5.69 24.78 0.66
C PRO A 168 -4.77 23.83 1.44
N THR A 169 -5.28 23.22 2.53
CA THR A 169 -4.50 22.32 3.39
C THR A 169 -5.01 20.88 3.41
N LEU A 170 -6.27 20.63 3.04
CA LEU A 170 -6.88 19.30 3.09
C LEU A 170 -6.83 18.64 1.71
N PHE A 171 -6.26 17.45 1.62
CA PHE A 171 -6.24 16.67 0.39
C PHE A 171 -6.95 15.32 0.54
N ARG A 172 -7.29 14.76 -0.59
CA ARG A 172 -7.83 13.41 -0.73
C ARG A 172 -7.11 12.69 -1.86
N ALA A 173 -6.55 11.54 -1.56
CA ALA A 173 -5.96 10.62 -2.53
C ALA A 173 -6.81 9.37 -2.66
N THR A 174 -7.11 8.94 -3.88
CA THR A 174 -7.84 7.69 -4.13
C THR A 174 -6.90 6.66 -4.70
N VAL A 175 -6.67 5.57 -3.96
CA VAL A 175 -5.74 4.52 -4.32
C VAL A 175 -6.50 3.24 -4.68
N PRO A 176 -6.33 2.69 -5.88
CA PRO A 176 -6.97 1.44 -6.26
C PRO A 176 -6.33 0.25 -5.56
N VAL A 177 -7.15 -0.66 -5.07
CA VAL A 177 -6.76 -1.96 -4.49
C VAL A 177 -7.33 -3.05 -5.40
N PRO A 178 -6.50 -3.73 -6.20
CA PRO A 178 -6.98 -4.70 -7.20
C PRO A 178 -7.52 -5.98 -6.56
N ALA A 179 -8.32 -6.73 -7.31
CA ALA A 179 -8.92 -7.99 -6.87
C ALA A 179 -7.89 -9.04 -6.40
N ASN A 180 -6.70 -9.02 -6.99
CA ASN A 180 -5.59 -9.93 -6.68
C ASN A 180 -4.59 -9.33 -5.69
N VAL A 181 -5.02 -8.34 -4.88
CA VAL A 181 -4.18 -7.73 -3.85
C VAL A 181 -3.70 -8.78 -2.85
N PRO A 182 -2.41 -8.77 -2.45
CA PRO A 182 -1.89 -9.68 -1.43
C PRO A 182 -2.52 -9.43 -0.06
N ILE A 183 -2.74 -10.51 0.68
CA ILE A 183 -3.17 -10.46 2.07
C ILE A 183 -1.99 -9.99 2.94
N GLY A 184 -2.28 -9.21 3.98
CA GLY A 184 -1.30 -8.75 4.94
C GLY A 184 -1.37 -7.24 5.18
N ARG A 185 -0.36 -6.73 5.87
CA ARG A 185 -0.24 -5.32 6.20
C ARG A 185 0.23 -4.53 4.99
N HIS A 186 -0.53 -3.49 4.67
CA HIS A 186 -0.19 -2.47 3.68
C HIS A 186 0.12 -1.17 4.42
N VAL A 187 1.08 -0.42 3.91
CA VAL A 187 1.45 0.88 4.46
C VAL A 187 1.09 1.95 3.44
N ALA A 188 0.19 2.84 3.83
CA ALA A 188 -0.05 4.07 3.12
C ALA A 188 0.94 5.11 3.64
N GLN A 189 1.68 5.75 2.75
CA GLN A 189 2.61 6.83 3.08
C GLN A 189 2.33 8.01 2.18
N ALA A 190 2.09 9.17 2.78
CA ALA A 190 1.97 10.42 2.06
C ALA A 190 3.25 11.24 2.21
N PHE A 191 3.71 11.79 1.11
CA PHE A 191 4.88 12.65 1.01
C PHE A 191 4.43 14.05 0.65
N LEU A 192 4.90 15.04 1.39
CA LEU A 192 4.67 16.45 1.13
C LEU A 192 5.87 17.05 0.41
N PHE A 193 5.60 17.72 -0.68
CA PHE A 193 6.58 18.51 -1.43
C PHE A 193 6.16 19.97 -1.45
N ARG A 194 7.15 20.86 -1.45
CA ARG A 194 7.00 22.30 -1.57
C ARG A 194 7.98 22.80 -2.62
N ASP A 195 7.46 23.41 -3.69
CA ASP A 195 8.27 23.92 -4.80
C ASP A 195 9.34 22.91 -5.28
N GLY A 196 8.96 21.63 -5.41
CA GLY A 196 9.85 20.56 -5.87
C GLY A 196 10.73 19.91 -4.80
N ARG A 197 10.69 20.38 -3.54
CA ARG A 197 11.53 19.87 -2.45
C ARG A 197 10.71 19.02 -1.47
N TYR A 198 11.25 17.90 -1.07
CA TYR A 198 10.65 17.06 -0.02
C TYR A 198 10.68 17.79 1.34
N ILE A 199 9.52 17.84 2.02
CA ILE A 199 9.33 18.48 3.32
C ILE A 199 9.20 17.44 4.42
N GLY A 200 8.37 16.41 4.20
CA GLY A 200 8.12 15.40 5.21
C GLY A 200 7.12 14.35 4.73
N SER A 201 6.92 13.33 5.55
CA SER A 201 5.94 12.28 5.26
C SER A 201 5.20 11.84 6.51
N SER A 202 4.02 11.25 6.28
CA SER A 202 3.20 10.61 7.31
C SER A 202 2.77 9.23 6.82
N THR A 203 2.54 8.30 7.76
CA THR A 203 2.19 6.91 7.45
C THR A 203 0.92 6.48 8.18
N ALA A 204 0.14 5.62 7.52
CA ALA A 204 -1.01 4.95 8.11
C ALA A 204 -1.03 3.48 7.66
N GLU A 205 -1.55 2.59 8.50
CA GLU A 205 -1.56 1.16 8.21
C GLU A 205 -2.93 0.69 7.75
N LEU A 206 -2.95 -0.20 6.77
CA LEU A 206 -4.12 -0.86 6.23
C LEU A 206 -3.90 -2.37 6.26
N THR A 207 -4.83 -3.10 6.83
CA THR A 207 -4.79 -4.57 6.85
C THR A 207 -5.72 -5.15 5.79
N VAL A 208 -5.18 -5.98 4.91
CA VAL A 208 -5.95 -6.77 3.95
C VAL A 208 -6.03 -8.20 4.46
N GLN A 209 -7.23 -8.71 4.67
CA GLN A 209 -7.46 -10.05 5.21
C GLN A 209 -8.60 -10.77 4.47
N LYS A 210 -8.55 -12.10 4.47
CA LYS A 210 -9.69 -12.89 3.98
C LYS A 210 -10.83 -12.78 4.98
N THR A 211 -12.01 -12.45 4.46
CA THR A 211 -13.25 -12.47 5.21
C THR A 211 -14.24 -13.30 4.41
N GLY A 212 -14.79 -14.33 5.01
CA GLY A 212 -15.73 -15.21 4.31
C GLY A 212 -16.45 -16.12 5.29
N PHE A 213 -17.38 -16.92 4.75
CA PHE A 213 -18.15 -17.89 5.53
C PHE A 213 -17.24 -18.85 6.31
N GLU A 214 -16.07 -19.21 5.78
CA GLU A 214 -15.07 -20.04 6.45
C GLU A 214 -14.56 -19.41 7.73
N GLN A 215 -14.27 -18.09 7.71
CA GLN A 215 -13.80 -17.36 8.89
C GLN A 215 -14.91 -17.29 9.96
N VAL A 216 -16.13 -16.94 9.55
CA VAL A 216 -17.28 -16.90 10.47
C VAL A 216 -17.55 -18.26 11.08
N THR A 217 -17.49 -19.33 10.27
CA THR A 217 -17.67 -20.70 10.74
C THR A 217 -16.56 -21.13 11.68
N TYR A 218 -15.30 -20.79 11.38
CA TYR A 218 -14.15 -21.07 12.22
C TYR A 218 -14.25 -20.35 13.56
N ASP A 219 -14.53 -19.05 13.55
CA ASP A 219 -14.66 -18.24 14.76
C ASP A 219 -15.83 -18.71 15.64
N PHE A 220 -16.96 -19.06 15.01
CA PHE A 220 -18.12 -19.61 15.69
C PHE A 220 -17.82 -20.98 16.31
N ALA A 221 -17.15 -21.85 15.56
CA ALA A 221 -16.76 -23.18 16.05
C ALA A 221 -15.78 -23.11 17.24
N HIS A 222 -14.85 -22.16 17.23
CA HIS A 222 -13.87 -22.00 18.31
C HIS A 222 -14.43 -21.22 19.51
N ARG A 223 -15.27 -20.22 19.28
CA ARG A 223 -15.83 -19.40 20.35
C ARG A 223 -17.03 -20.04 21.03
N TYR A 224 -17.80 -20.84 20.29
CA TYR A 224 -19.02 -21.50 20.76
C TYR A 224 -19.03 -23.00 20.40
N GLY A 225 -17.95 -23.72 20.64
CA GLY A 225 -17.75 -25.11 20.21
C GLY A 225 -18.89 -26.07 20.57
N LEU A 226 -19.46 -25.94 21.79
CA LEU A 226 -20.63 -26.77 22.22
C LEU A 226 -21.87 -26.46 21.39
N LEU A 227 -22.16 -25.18 21.11
CA LEU A 227 -23.29 -24.76 20.26
C LEU A 227 -23.09 -25.21 18.80
N TYR A 228 -21.89 -25.08 18.28
CA TYR A 228 -21.55 -25.54 16.94
C TYR A 228 -21.75 -27.05 16.81
N GLY A 229 -21.27 -27.85 17.77
CA GLY A 229 -21.46 -29.30 17.81
C GLY A 229 -22.93 -29.69 17.88
N LEU A 230 -23.72 -29.01 18.72
CA LEU A 230 -25.16 -29.27 18.85
C LEU A 230 -25.93 -28.99 17.56
N VAL A 231 -25.63 -27.85 16.90
CA VAL A 231 -26.21 -27.48 15.58
C VAL A 231 -25.80 -28.49 14.53
N ALA A 232 -24.56 -28.95 14.48
CA ALA A 232 -24.10 -29.94 13.51
C ALA A 232 -24.83 -31.27 13.67
N VAL A 233 -25.03 -31.75 14.90
CA VAL A 233 -25.79 -32.95 15.20
C VAL A 233 -27.25 -32.80 14.78
N LEU A 234 -27.87 -31.67 15.08
CA LEU A 234 -29.26 -31.39 14.74
C LEU A 234 -29.47 -31.38 13.20
N VAL A 235 -28.56 -30.74 12.48
CA VAL A 235 -28.56 -30.74 11.00
C VAL A 235 -28.39 -32.16 10.45
N ALA A 236 -27.46 -32.94 11.01
CA ALA A 236 -27.24 -34.33 10.57
C ALA A 236 -28.48 -35.21 10.81
N VAL A 237 -29.14 -35.08 11.94
CA VAL A 237 -30.38 -35.83 12.26
C VAL A 237 -31.51 -35.41 11.33
N LEU A 238 -31.70 -34.12 11.08
CA LEU A 238 -32.75 -33.60 10.19
C LEU A 238 -32.52 -34.05 8.74
N THR A 239 -31.28 -33.95 8.25
CA THR A 239 -30.97 -34.43 6.89
C THR A 239 -31.14 -35.94 6.73
N GLY A 240 -30.73 -36.73 7.74
CA GLY A 240 -30.93 -38.17 7.76
C GLY A 240 -32.42 -38.55 7.80
N TRP A 241 -33.23 -37.85 8.61
CA TRP A 241 -34.66 -38.04 8.64
C TRP A 241 -35.34 -37.66 7.34
N LEU A 242 -35.02 -36.49 6.77
CA LEU A 242 -35.55 -36.07 5.48
C LEU A 242 -35.19 -37.05 4.34
N ALA A 243 -33.94 -37.51 4.31
CA ALA A 243 -33.52 -38.53 3.37
C ALA A 243 -34.31 -39.83 3.53
N SER A 244 -34.51 -40.29 4.78
CA SER A 244 -35.32 -41.48 5.08
C SER A 244 -36.76 -41.34 4.59
N VAL A 245 -37.38 -40.15 4.76
CA VAL A 245 -38.75 -39.88 4.30
C VAL A 245 -38.80 -39.79 2.77
N ALA A 246 -37.83 -39.13 2.14
CA ALA A 246 -37.82 -38.93 0.69
C ALA A 246 -37.53 -40.22 -0.09
N PHE A 247 -36.70 -41.11 0.44
CA PHE A 247 -36.33 -42.38 -0.19
C PHE A 247 -37.09 -43.60 0.38
N ARG A 248 -38.08 -43.37 1.23
CA ARG A 248 -39.00 -44.45 1.67
C ARG A 248 -39.92 -44.79 0.50
N ARG A 249 -39.48 -45.73 -0.34
CA ARG A 249 -40.33 -46.39 -1.32
C ARG A 249 -41.00 -47.55 -0.60
N ASP A 250 -42.31 -47.64 -0.76
CA ASP A 250 -43.13 -48.79 -0.41
C ASP A 250 -42.64 -50.04 -1.10
#